data_e5cadcfa45c588f3eaea05112e39e30e
#
_entry.id   e5cadcfa45c588f3eaea05112e39e30e
#
_cell.length_a   1.000
_cell.length_b   1.000
_cell.length_c   1.000
_cell.angle_alpha   90.00
_cell.angle_beta   90.00
_cell.angle_gamma   90.00
#
_symmetry.space_group_name_H-M   'P 1'
#
loop_
_entity.id
_entity.type
_entity.pdbx_description
1 polymer ?
#
loop_
_entity_poly.entity_id
_entity_poly.type
_entity_poly.pdbx_seq_one_letter_code
_entity_poly.pdbx_strand_id
1 'polypeptide(L)'
;MKEEKKASPISVLLGWGKPYHGKFIGSVVLAGLGVACQMVPYFCVAHIVTMMLDGEQDFSRYVTACMVALCGYLGKVLFSSLSTTISHTAAYYTLRDIRERLTGKLARVPMGTILDTPSGQYKTTIVDRVEGMESTFAHLIPEMTANILVPVVIVVYLFIMDWRMALLSLVTLVVGLAVMSVGMMSYPKKWEGAVKAGKDMANAIVEYIGGIEVVKAFSQSAGSYKKYSDAVNYNANYYVEWMRENQKTMSAYNAILPSVLICVLPCGVAFWLSGSLELSAFLSIVIFSLGLVGPIMSVFTFTDDLAVLGTNVEEISQLLNAEELNHKDTPVNLADTSIGLDHVSFSYDGETEVLHDVSLSIQPGTMTALVGPSGSGKSTVAKLIAGYWDVTSGSITLGGHELKEIPLSEIVAQISYVSQDNYLFNRSIRENIRMGRPDATDAEVEQAAKQSGCNTFIRKLDQGYDTVVGSAGSHLSGGERQRIAIARAMLK
;
A
#
# COMPACT_ATOMS: atom_id res chain seq x y z
N MET A 1 29.63 -9.02 6.98
CA MET A 1 28.22 -8.68 7.17
C MET A 1 27.40 -9.85 6.61
N LYS A 2 26.64 -10.55 7.43
CA LYS A 2 25.64 -11.53 6.96
C LYS A 2 24.53 -10.72 6.31
N GLU A 3 24.28 -10.92 5.01
CA GLU A 3 23.03 -10.47 4.40
C GLU A 3 21.87 -11.06 5.20
N GLU A 4 21.19 -10.24 5.99
CA GLU A 4 19.89 -10.59 6.53
C GLU A 4 18.99 -10.89 5.34
N LYS A 5 18.55 -12.14 5.20
CA LYS A 5 17.57 -12.55 4.21
C LYS A 5 16.34 -11.66 4.39
N LYS A 6 16.14 -10.67 3.51
CA LYS A 6 14.89 -9.89 3.47
C LYS A 6 13.72 -10.86 3.49
N ALA A 7 12.83 -10.70 4.45
CA ALA A 7 11.62 -11.52 4.53
C ALA A 7 10.83 -11.39 3.21
N SER A 8 10.24 -12.48 2.73
CA SER A 8 9.46 -12.41 1.49
C SER A 8 8.26 -11.46 1.68
N PRO A 9 7.87 -10.67 0.65
CA PRO A 9 6.71 -9.78 0.74
C PRO A 9 5.45 -10.46 1.25
N ILE A 10 5.22 -11.71 0.85
CA ILE A 10 4.08 -12.52 1.30
C ILE A 10 4.18 -12.80 2.81
N SER A 11 5.38 -13.11 3.33
CA SER A 11 5.53 -13.38 4.77
C SER A 11 5.30 -12.14 5.63
N VAL A 12 5.72 -10.98 5.15
CA VAL A 12 5.44 -9.68 5.80
C VAL A 12 3.95 -9.39 5.80
N LEU A 13 3.31 -9.56 4.64
CA LEU A 13 1.88 -9.39 4.46
C LEU A 13 1.08 -10.29 5.43
N LEU A 14 1.40 -11.57 5.48
CA LEU A 14 0.77 -12.51 6.42
C LEU A 14 1.03 -12.11 7.88
N GLY A 15 2.20 -11.57 8.19
CA GLY A 15 2.50 -11.01 9.51
C GLY A 15 1.56 -9.87 9.90
N TRP A 16 1.28 -8.95 8.99
CA TRP A 16 0.32 -7.86 9.23
C TRP A 16 -1.12 -8.37 9.37
N GLY A 17 -1.51 -9.39 8.60
CA GLY A 17 -2.80 -10.06 8.69
C GLY A 17 -2.99 -11.02 9.87
N LYS A 18 -1.97 -11.19 10.74
CA LYS A 18 -1.99 -12.17 11.84
C LYS A 18 -3.26 -12.13 12.71
N PRO A 19 -3.81 -10.97 13.11
CA PRO A 19 -5.06 -10.92 13.90
C PRO A 19 -6.26 -11.56 13.20
N TYR A 20 -6.24 -11.66 11.87
CA TYR A 20 -7.35 -12.12 11.04
C TYR A 20 -7.08 -13.48 10.37
N HIS A 21 -6.02 -14.19 10.73
CA HIS A 21 -5.67 -15.49 10.15
C HIS A 21 -6.83 -16.49 10.16
N GLY A 22 -7.65 -16.52 11.21
CA GLY A 22 -8.83 -17.41 11.28
C GLY A 22 -9.82 -17.16 10.14
N LYS A 23 -10.02 -15.90 9.74
CA LYS A 23 -10.89 -15.54 8.61
C LYS A 23 -10.26 -15.95 7.28
N PHE A 24 -8.94 -15.73 7.09
CA PHE A 24 -8.24 -16.16 5.88
C PHE A 24 -8.26 -17.70 5.73
N ILE A 25 -8.03 -18.45 6.82
CA ILE A 25 -8.13 -19.91 6.79
C ILE A 25 -9.56 -20.35 6.46
N GLY A 26 -10.58 -19.72 7.06
CA GLY A 26 -11.98 -19.97 6.74
C GLY A 26 -12.29 -19.74 5.26
N SER A 27 -11.76 -18.67 4.68
CA SER A 27 -11.88 -18.37 3.25
C SER A 27 -11.25 -19.46 2.38
N VAL A 28 -10.04 -19.93 2.72
CA VAL A 28 -9.36 -21.03 2.01
C VAL A 28 -10.16 -22.34 2.08
N VAL A 29 -10.71 -22.67 3.24
CA VAL A 29 -11.57 -23.88 3.40
C VAL A 29 -12.83 -23.78 2.52
N LEU A 30 -13.49 -22.63 2.52
CA LEU A 30 -14.67 -22.39 1.66
C LEU A 30 -14.29 -22.43 0.17
N ALA A 31 -13.15 -21.88 -0.22
CA ALA A 31 -12.64 -22.00 -1.58
C ALA A 31 -12.44 -23.46 -1.99
N GLY A 32 -11.88 -24.29 -1.10
CA GLY A 32 -11.73 -25.73 -1.30
C GLY A 32 -13.08 -26.46 -1.48
N LEU A 33 -14.08 -26.13 -0.67
CA LEU A 33 -15.45 -26.65 -0.84
C LEU A 33 -16.06 -26.18 -2.17
N GLY A 34 -15.79 -24.91 -2.58
CA GLY A 34 -16.17 -24.39 -3.87
C GLY A 34 -15.57 -25.21 -5.03
N VAL A 35 -14.28 -25.59 -4.91
CA VAL A 35 -13.61 -26.46 -5.90
C VAL A 35 -14.24 -27.84 -5.94
N ALA A 36 -14.54 -28.47 -4.82
CA ALA A 36 -15.23 -29.75 -4.79
C ALA A 36 -16.58 -29.69 -5.54
N CYS A 37 -17.37 -28.63 -5.27
CA CYS A 37 -18.61 -28.39 -5.98
C CYS A 37 -18.40 -28.11 -7.48
N GLN A 38 -17.32 -27.42 -7.86
CA GLN A 38 -16.95 -27.12 -9.24
C GLN A 38 -16.63 -28.39 -10.05
N MET A 39 -16.12 -29.44 -9.41
CA MET A 39 -15.81 -30.71 -10.07
C MET A 39 -17.07 -31.51 -10.39
N VAL A 40 -18.17 -31.34 -9.67
CA VAL A 40 -19.43 -32.09 -9.87
C VAL A 40 -19.95 -31.97 -11.29
N PRO A 41 -20.10 -30.80 -11.93
CA PRO A 41 -20.52 -30.70 -13.32
C PRO A 41 -19.63 -31.46 -14.30
N TYR A 42 -18.30 -31.51 -14.11
CA TYR A 42 -17.38 -32.25 -14.97
C TYR A 42 -17.65 -33.74 -14.90
N PHE A 43 -17.84 -34.29 -13.69
CA PHE A 43 -18.21 -35.70 -13.51
C PHE A 43 -19.60 -36.02 -14.08
N CYS A 44 -20.57 -35.10 -13.90
CA CYS A 44 -21.92 -35.30 -14.48
C CYS A 44 -21.88 -35.31 -15.99
N VAL A 45 -21.13 -34.41 -16.65
CA VAL A 45 -21.01 -34.39 -18.11
C VAL A 45 -20.33 -35.67 -18.63
N ALA A 46 -19.21 -36.10 -17.97
CA ALA A 46 -18.56 -37.36 -18.31
C ALA A 46 -19.53 -38.57 -18.17
N HIS A 47 -20.32 -38.61 -17.10
CA HIS A 47 -21.32 -39.65 -16.87
C HIS A 47 -22.45 -39.61 -17.93
N ILE A 48 -22.95 -38.44 -18.31
CA ILE A 48 -23.96 -38.30 -19.38
C ILE A 48 -23.40 -38.83 -20.70
N VAL A 49 -22.15 -38.51 -21.04
CA VAL A 49 -21.49 -39.02 -22.25
C VAL A 49 -21.42 -40.56 -22.22
N THR A 50 -21.05 -41.16 -21.09
CA THR A 50 -21.00 -42.60 -20.90
C THR A 50 -22.38 -43.23 -21.10
N MET A 51 -23.43 -42.69 -20.44
CA MET A 51 -24.82 -43.17 -20.63
C MET A 51 -25.28 -43.11 -22.09
N MET A 52 -24.92 -42.03 -22.83
CA MET A 52 -25.25 -41.91 -24.26
C MET A 52 -24.56 -43.00 -25.10
N LEU A 53 -23.31 -43.33 -24.80
CA LEU A 53 -22.56 -44.37 -25.52
C LEU A 53 -23.08 -45.77 -25.20
N ASP A 54 -23.55 -46.01 -23.98
CA ASP A 54 -24.15 -47.28 -23.53
C ASP A 54 -25.58 -47.47 -24.04
N GLY A 55 -26.13 -46.46 -24.75
CA GLY A 55 -27.47 -46.52 -25.33
C GLY A 55 -28.61 -46.39 -24.31
N GLU A 56 -28.36 -45.77 -23.17
CA GLU A 56 -29.37 -45.52 -22.14
C GLU A 56 -30.49 -44.63 -22.70
N GLN A 57 -31.74 -45.09 -22.56
CA GLN A 57 -32.93 -44.40 -23.07
C GLN A 57 -33.82 -43.78 -21.99
N ASP A 58 -33.49 -44.01 -20.70
CA ASP A 58 -34.25 -43.43 -19.61
C ASP A 58 -33.91 -41.95 -19.45
N PHE A 59 -34.76 -41.07 -19.96
CA PHE A 59 -34.64 -39.62 -19.88
C PHE A 59 -34.53 -39.12 -18.44
N SER A 60 -35.13 -39.83 -17.47
CA SER A 60 -35.07 -39.44 -16.05
C SER A 60 -33.63 -39.42 -15.50
N ARG A 61 -32.75 -40.36 -15.95
CA ARG A 61 -31.34 -40.42 -15.55
C ARG A 61 -30.56 -39.22 -16.05
N TYR A 62 -30.81 -38.76 -17.28
CA TYR A 62 -30.19 -37.56 -17.83
C TYR A 62 -30.61 -36.30 -17.06
N VAL A 63 -31.92 -36.18 -16.75
CA VAL A 63 -32.44 -35.07 -15.96
C VAL A 63 -31.80 -35.07 -14.56
N THR A 64 -31.68 -36.25 -13.94
CA THR A 64 -31.03 -36.36 -12.61
C THR A 64 -29.59 -35.91 -12.67
N ALA A 65 -28.79 -36.32 -13.64
CA ALA A 65 -27.41 -35.90 -13.81
C ALA A 65 -27.30 -34.38 -14.04
N CYS A 66 -28.20 -33.79 -14.84
CA CYS A 66 -28.26 -32.34 -15.03
C CYS A 66 -28.63 -31.58 -13.75
N MET A 67 -29.57 -32.12 -12.95
CA MET A 67 -29.95 -31.51 -11.67
C MET A 67 -28.78 -31.54 -10.66
N VAL A 68 -28.05 -32.67 -10.61
CA VAL A 68 -26.84 -32.79 -9.77
C VAL A 68 -25.77 -31.81 -10.22
N ALA A 69 -25.54 -31.68 -11.53
CA ALA A 69 -24.60 -30.68 -12.08
C ALA A 69 -24.99 -29.24 -11.70
N LEU A 70 -26.31 -28.92 -11.81
CA LEU A 70 -26.82 -27.61 -11.40
C LEU A 70 -26.60 -27.35 -9.89
N CYS A 71 -26.91 -28.36 -9.05
CA CYS A 71 -26.63 -28.25 -7.61
C CYS A 71 -25.14 -28.03 -7.31
N GLY A 72 -24.24 -28.75 -8.01
CA GLY A 72 -22.81 -28.53 -7.92
C GLY A 72 -22.42 -27.11 -8.32
N TYR A 73 -22.95 -26.59 -9.42
CA TYR A 73 -22.68 -25.22 -9.86
C TYR A 73 -23.19 -24.17 -8.85
N LEU A 74 -24.38 -24.31 -8.31
CA LEU A 74 -24.94 -23.44 -7.29
C LEU A 74 -24.11 -23.49 -6.00
N GLY A 75 -23.69 -24.70 -5.59
CA GLY A 75 -22.78 -24.88 -4.46
C GLY A 75 -21.44 -24.17 -4.66
N LYS A 76 -20.85 -24.28 -5.86
CA LYS A 76 -19.62 -23.53 -6.23
C LYS A 76 -19.82 -22.05 -6.09
N VAL A 77 -20.90 -21.47 -6.61
CA VAL A 77 -21.19 -20.04 -6.52
C VAL A 77 -21.33 -19.62 -5.06
N LEU A 78 -22.10 -20.38 -4.27
CA LEU A 78 -22.32 -20.09 -2.85
C LEU A 78 -21.00 -20.08 -2.04
N PHE A 79 -20.24 -21.17 -2.12
CA PHE A 79 -18.99 -21.30 -1.36
C PHE A 79 -17.92 -20.31 -1.81
N SER A 80 -17.79 -20.04 -3.10
CA SER A 80 -16.87 -19.02 -3.63
C SER A 80 -17.26 -17.63 -3.15
N SER A 81 -18.56 -17.28 -3.20
CA SER A 81 -19.07 -15.98 -2.73
C SER A 81 -18.82 -15.77 -1.23
N LEU A 82 -19.10 -16.79 -0.41
CA LEU A 82 -18.83 -16.75 1.02
C LEU A 82 -17.33 -16.64 1.31
N SER A 83 -16.49 -17.40 0.61
CA SER A 83 -15.04 -17.33 0.70
C SER A 83 -14.53 -15.93 0.44
N THR A 84 -14.93 -15.32 -0.67
CA THR A 84 -14.53 -13.95 -1.06
C THR A 84 -15.03 -12.91 -0.05
N THR A 85 -16.29 -13.01 0.43
CA THR A 85 -16.85 -12.10 1.43
C THR A 85 -16.03 -12.09 2.73
N ILE A 86 -15.66 -13.28 3.22
CA ILE A 86 -14.84 -13.41 4.45
C ILE A 86 -13.43 -12.86 4.21
N SER A 87 -12.84 -13.14 3.06
CA SER A 87 -11.51 -12.65 2.68
C SER A 87 -11.47 -11.12 2.58
N HIS A 88 -12.43 -10.49 1.90
CA HIS A 88 -12.57 -9.03 1.85
C HIS A 88 -12.71 -8.41 3.24
N THR A 89 -13.54 -9.00 4.11
CA THR A 89 -13.69 -8.52 5.48
C THR A 89 -12.37 -8.55 6.25
N ALA A 90 -11.59 -9.62 6.11
CA ALA A 90 -10.28 -9.74 6.74
C ALA A 90 -9.27 -8.75 6.13
N ALA A 91 -9.31 -8.57 4.80
CA ALA A 91 -8.47 -7.61 4.09
C ALA A 91 -8.69 -6.18 4.60
N TYR A 92 -9.93 -5.67 4.58
CA TYR A 92 -10.22 -4.30 5.01
C TYR A 92 -9.83 -4.02 6.47
N TYR A 93 -10.05 -4.96 7.39
CA TYR A 93 -9.56 -4.79 8.76
C TYR A 93 -8.03 -4.77 8.84
N THR A 94 -7.34 -5.60 8.06
CA THR A 94 -5.87 -5.57 7.99
C THR A 94 -5.36 -4.22 7.45
N LEU A 95 -5.98 -3.71 6.37
CA LEU A 95 -5.62 -2.41 5.78
C LEU A 95 -5.87 -1.24 6.75
N ARG A 96 -6.96 -1.29 7.51
CA ARG A 96 -7.23 -0.32 8.58
C ARG A 96 -6.10 -0.32 9.60
N ASP A 97 -5.73 -1.50 10.12
CA ASP A 97 -4.70 -1.63 11.16
C ASP A 97 -3.32 -1.16 10.65
N ILE A 98 -3.01 -1.40 9.37
CA ILE A 98 -1.79 -0.87 8.73
C ILE A 98 -1.82 0.66 8.70
N ARG A 99 -2.95 1.27 8.30
CA ARG A 99 -3.10 2.74 8.27
C ARG A 99 -2.97 3.36 9.66
N GLU A 100 -3.56 2.75 10.68
CA GLU A 100 -3.43 3.19 12.07
C GLU A 100 -1.96 3.13 12.55
N ARG A 101 -1.23 2.05 12.22
CA ARG A 101 0.20 1.93 12.54
C ARG A 101 1.03 2.98 11.81
N LEU A 102 0.78 3.23 10.52
CA LEU A 102 1.50 4.22 9.72
C LEU A 102 1.29 5.63 10.26
N THR A 103 0.04 6.01 10.57
CA THR A 103 -0.27 7.33 11.13
C THR A 103 0.29 7.50 12.54
N GLY A 104 0.22 6.45 13.37
CA GLY A 104 0.87 6.44 14.69
C GLY A 104 2.40 6.54 14.61
N LYS A 105 3.00 5.93 13.57
CA LYS A 105 4.45 6.03 13.32
C LYS A 105 4.87 7.45 12.95
N LEU A 106 4.10 8.12 12.06
CA LEU A 106 4.39 9.51 11.68
C LEU A 106 4.41 10.48 12.87
N ALA A 107 3.64 10.20 13.92
CA ALA A 107 3.64 11.02 15.13
C ALA A 107 4.91 10.88 15.99
N ARG A 108 5.73 9.84 15.73
CA ARG A 108 6.90 9.50 16.56
C ARG A 108 8.24 9.61 15.83
N VAL A 109 8.23 9.67 14.51
CA VAL A 109 9.47 9.89 13.74
C VAL A 109 9.93 11.33 13.85
N PRO A 110 11.25 11.62 13.72
CA PRO A 110 11.75 12.98 13.68
C PRO A 110 11.07 13.83 12.60
N MET A 111 10.81 15.09 12.90
CA MET A 111 10.19 16.01 11.93
C MET A 111 11.00 16.14 10.63
N GLY A 112 12.31 15.92 10.67
CA GLY A 112 13.17 15.89 9.49
C GLY A 112 12.74 14.82 8.48
N THR A 113 12.48 13.60 8.96
CA THR A 113 11.98 12.51 8.14
C THR A 113 10.67 12.90 7.42
N ILE A 114 9.82 13.69 8.11
CA ILE A 114 8.54 14.15 7.55
C ILE A 114 8.75 15.29 6.55
N LEU A 115 9.62 16.26 6.85
CA LEU A 115 9.85 17.44 6.02
C LEU A 115 10.64 17.14 4.76
N ASP A 116 11.56 16.17 4.80
CA ASP A 116 12.38 15.76 3.65
C ASP A 116 11.58 14.95 2.61
N THR A 117 10.40 14.47 3.00
CA THR A 117 9.53 13.69 2.11
C THR A 117 8.31 14.52 1.71
N PRO A 118 8.04 14.71 0.40
CA PRO A 118 6.84 15.42 -0.04
C PRO A 118 5.56 14.80 0.53
N SER A 119 4.62 15.63 1.01
CA SER A 119 3.35 15.17 1.60
C SER A 119 2.53 14.27 0.67
N GLY A 120 2.63 14.48 -0.65
CA GLY A 120 2.04 13.62 -1.67
C GLY A 120 2.57 12.19 -1.62
N GLN A 121 3.84 11.97 -1.27
CA GLN A 121 4.41 10.63 -1.13
C GLN A 121 3.82 9.90 0.08
N TYR A 122 3.66 10.58 1.23
CA TYR A 122 2.97 9.99 2.39
C TYR A 122 1.52 9.62 2.06
N LYS A 123 0.79 10.52 1.36
CA LYS A 123 -0.57 10.22 0.87
C LYS A 123 -0.55 8.96 -0.01
N THR A 124 0.37 8.87 -0.95
CA THR A 124 0.49 7.70 -1.82
C THR A 124 0.79 6.43 -1.01
N THR A 125 1.72 6.49 -0.04
CA THR A 125 2.04 5.32 0.78
C THR A 125 0.88 4.90 1.67
N ILE A 126 0.23 5.83 2.39
CA ILE A 126 -0.82 5.51 3.38
C ILE A 126 -2.17 5.19 2.71
N VAL A 127 -2.49 5.83 1.60
CA VAL A 127 -3.76 5.64 0.90
C VAL A 127 -3.58 4.66 -0.24
N ASP A 128 -2.81 5.02 -1.26
CA ASP A 128 -2.82 4.28 -2.53
C ASP A 128 -2.08 2.94 -2.44
N ARG A 129 -0.90 2.88 -1.75
CA ARG A 129 -0.15 1.64 -1.58
C ARG A 129 -0.85 0.65 -0.65
N VAL A 130 -1.45 1.16 0.43
CA VAL A 130 -2.24 0.32 1.34
C VAL A 130 -3.48 -0.20 0.62
N GLU A 131 -4.23 0.64 -0.11
CA GLU A 131 -5.40 0.21 -0.89
C GLU A 131 -5.00 -0.80 -1.97
N GLY A 132 -3.88 -0.59 -2.64
CA GLY A 132 -3.37 -1.51 -3.66
C GLY A 132 -3.04 -2.92 -3.17
N MET A 133 -3.02 -3.17 -1.86
CA MET A 133 -2.88 -4.51 -1.28
C MET A 133 -4.23 -5.22 -1.07
N GLU A 134 -5.35 -4.51 -1.20
CA GLU A 134 -6.70 -5.07 -1.01
C GLU A 134 -6.93 -6.26 -1.93
N SER A 135 -6.70 -6.08 -3.23
CA SER A 135 -6.85 -7.14 -4.23
C SER A 135 -6.03 -8.39 -3.87
N THR A 136 -4.79 -8.20 -3.42
CA THR A 136 -3.92 -9.31 -3.02
C THR A 136 -4.46 -10.06 -1.81
N PHE A 137 -4.89 -9.36 -0.75
CA PHE A 137 -5.47 -10.00 0.43
C PHE A 137 -6.81 -10.68 0.13
N ALA A 138 -7.67 -10.01 -0.61
CA ALA A 138 -9.04 -10.45 -0.82
C ALA A 138 -9.15 -11.57 -1.86
N HIS A 139 -8.37 -11.51 -2.93
CA HIS A 139 -8.47 -12.41 -4.07
C HIS A 139 -7.34 -13.42 -4.16
N LEU A 140 -6.08 -13.00 -3.96
CA LEU A 140 -4.93 -13.90 -4.14
C LEU A 140 -5.05 -15.16 -3.26
N ILE A 141 -5.41 -15.01 -1.98
CA ILE A 141 -5.45 -16.14 -1.02
C ILE A 141 -6.53 -17.17 -1.43
N PRO A 142 -7.83 -16.83 -1.57
CA PRO A 142 -8.86 -17.80 -1.94
C PRO A 142 -8.76 -18.27 -3.39
N GLU A 143 -8.49 -17.37 -4.34
CA GLU A 143 -8.47 -17.68 -5.76
C GLU A 143 -7.23 -18.50 -6.16
N MET A 144 -6.05 -18.19 -5.63
CA MET A 144 -4.86 -19.04 -5.83
C MET A 144 -5.09 -20.45 -5.29
N THR A 145 -5.76 -20.57 -4.13
CA THR A 145 -6.12 -21.88 -3.59
C THR A 145 -6.98 -22.65 -4.58
N ALA A 146 -8.01 -22.04 -5.14
CA ALA A 146 -8.88 -22.68 -6.13
C ALA A 146 -8.14 -22.99 -7.44
N ASN A 147 -7.37 -22.03 -7.96
CA ASN A 147 -6.65 -22.17 -9.22
C ASN A 147 -5.49 -23.18 -9.17
N ILE A 148 -4.97 -23.49 -7.98
CA ILE A 148 -4.00 -24.57 -7.78
C ILE A 148 -4.72 -25.91 -7.56
N LEU A 149 -5.77 -25.92 -6.74
CA LEU A 149 -6.45 -27.15 -6.33
C LEU A 149 -7.21 -27.82 -7.50
N VAL A 150 -7.86 -27.02 -8.36
CA VAL A 150 -8.60 -27.53 -9.53
C VAL A 150 -7.71 -28.35 -10.47
N PRO A 151 -6.57 -27.86 -10.96
CA PRO A 151 -5.68 -28.65 -11.81
C PRO A 151 -5.14 -29.89 -11.11
N VAL A 152 -4.81 -29.80 -9.81
CA VAL A 152 -4.33 -30.94 -9.04
C VAL A 152 -5.37 -32.06 -9.00
N VAL A 153 -6.62 -31.73 -8.69
CA VAL A 153 -7.72 -32.70 -8.69
C VAL A 153 -7.93 -33.32 -10.06
N ILE A 154 -7.94 -32.51 -11.12
CA ILE A 154 -8.10 -32.98 -12.49
C ILE A 154 -6.94 -33.92 -12.88
N VAL A 155 -5.69 -33.52 -12.63
CA VAL A 155 -4.51 -34.33 -12.97
C VAL A 155 -4.55 -35.67 -12.24
N VAL A 156 -4.85 -35.68 -10.94
CA VAL A 156 -4.99 -36.93 -10.18
C VAL A 156 -6.08 -37.82 -10.80
N TYR A 157 -7.23 -37.27 -11.15
CA TYR A 157 -8.30 -38.04 -11.80
C TYR A 157 -7.92 -38.58 -13.18
N LEU A 158 -7.20 -37.79 -14.00
CA LEU A 158 -6.70 -38.24 -15.31
C LEU A 158 -5.71 -39.40 -15.14
N PHE A 159 -4.82 -39.38 -14.14
CA PHE A 159 -3.89 -40.49 -13.85
C PHE A 159 -4.63 -41.78 -13.42
N ILE A 160 -5.74 -41.66 -12.70
CA ILE A 160 -6.58 -42.80 -12.32
C ILE A 160 -7.25 -43.43 -13.56
N MET A 161 -7.66 -42.59 -14.53
CA MET A 161 -8.34 -43.08 -15.76
C MET A 161 -7.35 -43.76 -16.72
N ASP A 162 -6.32 -43.03 -17.14
CA ASP A 162 -5.25 -43.54 -18.00
C ASP A 162 -3.99 -42.69 -17.86
N TRP A 163 -2.91 -43.25 -17.31
CA TRP A 163 -1.67 -42.54 -17.05
C TRP A 163 -0.99 -41.99 -18.31
N ARG A 164 -1.15 -42.67 -19.47
CA ARG A 164 -0.57 -42.25 -20.77
C ARG A 164 -1.25 -40.98 -21.25
N MET A 165 -2.58 -40.96 -21.20
CA MET A 165 -3.37 -39.80 -21.55
C MET A 165 -3.20 -38.63 -20.59
N ALA A 166 -3.02 -38.92 -19.30
CA ALA A 166 -2.67 -37.89 -18.31
C ALA A 166 -1.34 -37.21 -18.65
N LEU A 167 -0.30 -37.96 -18.97
CA LEU A 167 0.99 -37.41 -19.42
C LEU A 167 0.83 -36.56 -20.69
N LEU A 168 0.06 -37.03 -21.68
CA LEU A 168 -0.20 -36.29 -22.92
C LEU A 168 -0.92 -34.94 -22.65
N SER A 169 -1.84 -34.93 -21.68
CA SER A 169 -2.54 -33.71 -21.26
C SER A 169 -1.60 -32.68 -20.63
N LEU A 170 -0.50 -33.14 -20.06
CA LEU A 170 0.50 -32.25 -19.43
C LEU A 170 1.56 -31.74 -20.40
N VAL A 171 1.73 -32.31 -21.60
CA VAL A 171 2.80 -31.94 -22.56
C VAL A 171 2.75 -30.45 -22.90
N THR A 172 1.59 -29.95 -23.32
CA THR A 172 1.45 -28.54 -23.69
C THR A 172 1.60 -27.59 -22.52
N LEU A 173 1.20 -28.04 -21.31
CA LEU A 173 1.41 -27.29 -20.09
C LEU A 173 2.90 -27.16 -19.77
N VAL A 174 3.67 -28.26 -19.80
CA VAL A 174 5.11 -28.25 -19.53
C VAL A 174 5.84 -27.39 -20.55
N VAL A 175 5.51 -27.56 -21.85
CA VAL A 175 6.13 -26.75 -22.93
C VAL A 175 5.76 -25.27 -22.78
N GLY A 176 4.50 -24.97 -22.54
CA GLY A 176 4.03 -23.59 -22.37
C GLY A 176 4.65 -22.91 -21.14
N LEU A 177 4.78 -23.64 -20.02
CA LEU A 177 5.45 -23.17 -18.81
C LEU A 177 6.94 -22.95 -19.04
N ALA A 178 7.61 -23.81 -19.78
CA ALA A 178 9.02 -23.64 -20.13
C ALA A 178 9.23 -22.38 -20.98
N VAL A 179 8.39 -22.17 -22.01
CA VAL A 179 8.43 -20.94 -22.83
C VAL A 179 8.19 -19.69 -21.99
N MET A 180 7.22 -19.74 -21.10
CA MET A 180 6.91 -18.63 -20.20
C MET A 180 8.08 -18.34 -19.24
N SER A 181 8.69 -19.38 -18.66
CA SER A 181 9.83 -19.22 -17.75
C SER A 181 10.99 -18.45 -18.39
N VAL A 182 11.23 -18.66 -19.69
CA VAL A 182 12.23 -17.90 -20.47
C VAL A 182 11.86 -16.41 -20.51
N GLY A 183 10.59 -16.08 -20.78
CA GLY A 183 10.10 -14.69 -20.76
C GLY A 183 10.20 -14.03 -19.39
N MET A 184 9.94 -14.80 -18.32
CA MET A 184 9.96 -14.32 -16.94
C MET A 184 11.37 -14.07 -16.38
N MET A 185 12.43 -14.61 -16.98
CA MET A 185 13.81 -14.41 -16.50
C MET A 185 14.24 -12.93 -16.46
N SER A 186 13.76 -12.12 -17.38
CA SER A 186 14.07 -10.69 -17.43
C SER A 186 13.07 -9.82 -16.65
N TYR A 187 11.96 -10.39 -16.22
CA TYR A 187 10.83 -9.66 -15.61
C TYR A 187 11.24 -8.82 -14.40
N PRO A 188 11.97 -9.31 -13.37
CA PRO A 188 12.30 -8.53 -12.18
C PRO A 188 13.09 -7.25 -12.55
N LYS A 189 14.06 -7.34 -13.44
CA LYS A 189 14.87 -6.19 -13.89
C LYS A 189 14.02 -5.19 -14.69
N LYS A 190 13.12 -5.70 -15.55
CA LYS A 190 12.20 -4.85 -16.33
C LYS A 190 11.19 -4.16 -15.44
N TRP A 191 10.66 -4.87 -14.44
CA TRP A 191 9.76 -4.30 -13.44
C TRP A 191 10.41 -3.18 -12.64
N GLU A 192 11.63 -3.39 -12.13
CA GLU A 192 12.39 -2.35 -11.41
C GLU A 192 12.58 -1.09 -12.28
N GLY A 193 12.94 -1.28 -13.54
CA GLY A 193 13.08 -0.17 -14.50
C GLY A 193 11.76 0.55 -14.77
N ALA A 194 10.64 -0.17 -14.86
CA ALA A 194 9.31 0.41 -15.05
C ALA A 194 8.88 1.23 -13.83
N VAL A 195 9.10 0.71 -12.61
CA VAL A 195 8.83 1.42 -11.35
C VAL A 195 9.66 2.70 -11.28
N LYS A 196 10.94 2.65 -11.64
CA LYS A 196 11.81 3.84 -11.68
C LYS A 196 11.32 4.87 -12.70
N ALA A 197 11.02 4.45 -13.94
CA ALA A 197 10.50 5.34 -14.97
C ALA A 197 9.18 5.99 -14.56
N GLY A 198 8.29 5.25 -13.93
CA GLY A 198 7.02 5.76 -13.38
C GLY A 198 7.23 6.78 -12.26
N LYS A 199 8.17 6.54 -11.35
CA LYS A 199 8.51 7.46 -10.27
C LYS A 199 9.14 8.75 -10.80
N ASP A 200 10.04 8.66 -11.76
CA ASP A 200 10.68 9.84 -12.38
C ASP A 200 9.66 10.69 -13.12
N MET A 201 8.71 10.06 -13.83
CA MET A 201 7.58 10.74 -14.46
C MET A 201 6.68 11.42 -13.42
N ALA A 202 6.30 10.74 -12.36
CA ALA A 202 5.46 11.30 -11.30
C ALA A 202 6.12 12.51 -10.63
N ASN A 203 7.41 12.44 -10.33
CA ASN A 203 8.17 13.56 -9.78
C ASN A 203 8.19 14.76 -10.73
N ALA A 204 8.41 14.54 -12.03
CA ALA A 204 8.38 15.61 -13.02
C ALA A 204 7.00 16.25 -13.15
N ILE A 205 5.91 15.48 -13.02
CA ILE A 205 4.54 16.00 -13.00
C ILE A 205 4.30 16.89 -11.77
N VAL A 206 4.70 16.41 -10.59
CA VAL A 206 4.54 17.18 -9.34
C VAL A 206 5.32 18.49 -9.39
N GLU A 207 6.57 18.46 -9.90
CA GLU A 207 7.38 19.66 -10.08
C GLU A 207 6.72 20.65 -11.08
N TYR A 208 6.21 20.14 -12.20
CA TYR A 208 5.50 20.96 -13.18
C TYR A 208 4.24 21.62 -12.60
N ILE A 209 3.43 20.86 -11.85
CA ILE A 209 2.22 21.39 -11.21
C ILE A 209 2.58 22.39 -10.11
N GLY A 210 3.60 22.12 -9.29
CA GLY A 210 4.08 23.01 -8.25
C GLY A 210 4.62 24.34 -8.81
N GLY A 211 5.22 24.30 -10.01
CA GLY A 211 5.75 25.47 -10.70
C GLY A 211 4.79 26.07 -11.72
N ILE A 212 3.52 25.70 -11.77
CA ILE A 212 2.58 26.06 -12.85
C ILE A 212 2.39 27.57 -13.00
N GLU A 213 2.46 28.34 -11.90
CA GLU A 213 2.37 29.79 -11.93
C GLU A 213 3.53 30.40 -12.71
N VAL A 214 4.75 29.90 -12.49
CA VAL A 214 5.95 30.34 -13.21
C VAL A 214 5.85 29.96 -14.67
N VAL A 215 5.46 28.71 -14.96
CA VAL A 215 5.27 28.23 -16.33
C VAL A 215 4.27 29.11 -17.10
N LYS A 216 3.14 29.48 -16.48
CA LYS A 216 2.14 30.36 -17.07
C LYS A 216 2.63 31.78 -17.22
N ALA A 217 3.29 32.36 -16.21
CA ALA A 217 3.80 33.73 -16.22
C ALA A 217 4.83 33.93 -17.35
N PHE A 218 5.63 32.93 -17.68
CA PHE A 218 6.64 32.97 -18.74
C PHE A 218 6.15 32.35 -20.04
N SER A 219 4.85 32.14 -20.21
CA SER A 219 4.21 31.61 -21.44
C SER A 219 4.82 30.27 -21.92
N GLN A 220 5.33 29.44 -21.00
CA GLN A 220 5.80 28.11 -21.29
C GLN A 220 4.61 27.14 -21.41
N SER A 221 4.58 26.33 -22.47
CA SER A 221 3.61 25.24 -22.59
C SER A 221 4.15 23.97 -21.93
N ALA A 222 3.24 23.01 -21.63
CA ALA A 222 3.67 21.68 -21.13
C ALA A 222 4.70 21.00 -22.04
N GLY A 223 4.56 21.16 -23.37
CA GLY A 223 5.54 20.65 -24.35
C GLY A 223 6.88 21.40 -24.36
N SER A 224 6.90 22.67 -23.89
CA SER A 224 8.12 23.48 -23.78
C SER A 224 8.91 23.16 -22.50
N TYR A 225 8.25 22.62 -21.46
CA TYR A 225 8.94 22.15 -20.26
C TYR A 225 9.56 20.77 -20.51
N LYS A 226 10.78 20.83 -21.08
CA LYS A 226 11.49 19.67 -21.60
C LYS A 226 11.61 18.52 -20.60
N LYS A 227 11.92 18.79 -19.33
CA LYS A 227 12.07 17.77 -18.27
C LYS A 227 10.78 16.92 -18.12
N TYR A 228 9.62 17.56 -18.12
CA TYR A 228 8.32 16.88 -18.06
C TYR A 228 8.07 16.02 -19.31
N SER A 229 8.23 16.64 -20.49
CA SER A 229 8.02 15.94 -21.76
C SER A 229 8.97 14.73 -21.92
N ASP A 230 10.24 14.89 -21.58
CA ASP A 230 11.24 13.81 -21.65
C ASP A 230 10.89 12.66 -20.67
N ALA A 231 10.46 12.97 -19.44
CA ALA A 231 10.08 11.96 -18.45
C ALA A 231 8.84 11.15 -18.88
N VAL A 232 7.81 11.83 -19.41
CA VAL A 232 6.59 11.17 -19.93
C VAL A 232 6.92 10.28 -21.13
N ASN A 233 7.70 10.80 -22.09
CA ASN A 233 8.09 10.05 -23.26
C ASN A 233 9.00 8.86 -22.90
N TYR A 234 9.93 9.02 -21.97
CA TYR A 234 10.77 7.94 -21.47
C TYR A 234 9.95 6.82 -20.85
N ASN A 235 9.00 7.16 -19.98
CA ASN A 235 8.09 6.19 -19.36
C ASN A 235 7.31 5.41 -20.43
N ALA A 236 6.66 6.11 -21.38
CA ALA A 236 5.89 5.49 -22.44
C ALA A 236 6.74 4.57 -23.32
N ASN A 237 7.93 5.04 -23.76
CA ASN A 237 8.84 4.27 -24.58
C ASN A 237 9.38 3.04 -23.86
N TYR A 238 9.65 3.13 -22.54
CA TYR A 238 10.09 2.01 -21.73
C TYR A 238 9.07 0.85 -21.77
N TYR A 239 7.79 1.15 -21.56
CA TYR A 239 6.74 0.13 -21.66
C TYR A 239 6.58 -0.43 -23.07
N VAL A 240 6.62 0.43 -24.11
CA VAL A 240 6.54 -0.01 -25.51
C VAL A 240 7.68 -0.97 -25.87
N GLU A 241 8.92 -0.66 -25.46
CA GLU A 241 10.07 -1.53 -25.70
C GLU A 241 9.94 -2.85 -24.92
N TRP A 242 9.57 -2.80 -23.65
CA TRP A 242 9.34 -3.99 -22.84
C TRP A 242 8.24 -4.88 -23.44
N MET A 243 7.12 -4.32 -23.84
CA MET A 243 6.04 -5.04 -24.52
C MET A 243 6.54 -5.68 -25.82
N ARG A 244 7.29 -4.94 -26.64
CA ARG A 244 7.85 -5.44 -27.90
C ARG A 244 8.82 -6.61 -27.69
N GLU A 245 9.68 -6.55 -26.70
CA GLU A 245 10.60 -7.63 -26.36
C GLU A 245 9.85 -8.90 -25.92
N ASN A 246 8.83 -8.75 -25.07
CA ASN A 246 8.08 -9.88 -24.53
C ASN A 246 7.00 -10.43 -25.47
N GLN A 247 6.58 -9.68 -26.50
CA GLN A 247 5.43 -10.04 -27.37
C GLN A 247 5.54 -11.45 -27.96
N LYS A 248 6.72 -11.84 -28.43
CA LYS A 248 6.92 -13.16 -29.05
C LYS A 248 6.72 -14.30 -28.07
N THR A 249 7.32 -14.20 -26.88
CA THR A 249 7.23 -15.19 -25.81
C THR A 249 5.80 -15.24 -25.27
N MET A 250 5.18 -14.08 -25.06
CA MET A 250 3.81 -13.95 -24.59
C MET A 250 2.80 -14.58 -25.56
N SER A 251 2.94 -14.30 -26.85
CA SER A 251 2.11 -14.89 -27.89
C SER A 251 2.30 -16.41 -28.00
N ALA A 252 3.56 -16.89 -27.85
CA ALA A 252 3.85 -18.31 -27.91
C ALA A 252 3.22 -19.08 -26.76
N TYR A 253 3.41 -18.66 -25.50
CA TYR A 253 2.80 -19.40 -24.39
C TYR A 253 1.27 -19.28 -24.36
N ASN A 254 0.68 -18.14 -24.75
CA ASN A 254 -0.76 -17.97 -24.87
C ASN A 254 -1.38 -18.86 -25.99
N ALA A 255 -0.60 -19.24 -26.98
CA ALA A 255 -1.03 -20.20 -27.99
C ALA A 255 -0.84 -21.66 -27.54
N ILE A 256 0.29 -21.96 -26.89
CA ILE A 256 0.68 -23.33 -26.52
C ILE A 256 -0.15 -23.84 -25.31
N LEU A 257 -0.29 -23.05 -24.25
CA LEU A 257 -0.95 -23.49 -23.02
C LEU A 257 -2.38 -23.99 -23.25
N PRO A 258 -3.28 -23.29 -23.99
CA PRO A 258 -4.64 -23.77 -24.21
C PRO A 258 -4.75 -24.89 -25.25
N SER A 259 -3.66 -25.24 -25.94
CA SER A 259 -3.67 -26.21 -27.02
C SER A 259 -3.58 -27.68 -26.56
N VAL A 260 -4.05 -28.00 -25.37
CA VAL A 260 -3.97 -29.34 -24.77
C VAL A 260 -4.54 -30.45 -25.68
N LEU A 261 -5.57 -30.17 -26.47
CA LEU A 261 -6.20 -31.13 -27.37
C LEU A 261 -5.32 -31.53 -28.56
N ILE A 262 -4.26 -30.74 -28.90
CA ILE A 262 -3.32 -31.12 -29.97
C ILE A 262 -2.63 -32.46 -29.69
N CYS A 263 -2.34 -32.75 -28.42
CA CYS A 263 -1.75 -34.02 -28.01
C CYS A 263 -2.80 -35.05 -27.64
N VAL A 264 -3.87 -34.64 -26.94
CA VAL A 264 -4.89 -35.55 -26.40
C VAL A 264 -5.73 -36.17 -27.48
N LEU A 265 -6.18 -35.41 -28.49
CA LEU A 265 -7.10 -35.96 -29.53
C LEU A 265 -6.41 -36.97 -30.43
N PRO A 266 -5.26 -36.70 -31.10
CA PRO A 266 -4.69 -37.69 -32.02
C PRO A 266 -4.24 -38.96 -31.31
N CYS A 267 -3.60 -38.83 -30.16
CA CYS A 267 -3.13 -40.00 -29.41
C CYS A 267 -4.31 -40.77 -28.79
N GLY A 268 -5.33 -40.09 -28.27
CA GLY A 268 -6.51 -40.71 -27.73
C GLY A 268 -7.28 -41.49 -28.79
N VAL A 269 -7.45 -40.96 -30.00
CA VAL A 269 -8.03 -41.68 -31.14
C VAL A 269 -7.21 -42.92 -31.51
N ALA A 270 -5.87 -42.81 -31.54
CA ALA A 270 -4.98 -43.94 -31.81
C ALA A 270 -5.11 -45.04 -30.74
N PHE A 271 -5.17 -44.69 -29.46
CA PHE A 271 -5.37 -45.65 -28.36
C PHE A 271 -6.77 -46.28 -28.39
N TRP A 272 -7.81 -45.52 -28.73
CA TRP A 272 -9.16 -46.06 -28.91
C TRP A 272 -9.23 -47.02 -30.09
N LEU A 273 -8.73 -46.65 -31.26
CA LEU A 273 -8.71 -47.52 -32.45
C LEU A 273 -7.88 -48.79 -32.24
N SER A 274 -6.83 -48.76 -31.41
CA SER A 274 -6.06 -49.93 -31.02
C SER A 274 -6.77 -50.82 -29.98
N GLY A 275 -7.94 -50.40 -29.46
CA GLY A 275 -8.67 -51.12 -28.41
C GLY A 275 -8.03 -51.01 -27.03
N SER A 276 -6.99 -50.16 -26.86
CA SER A 276 -6.26 -49.97 -25.58
C SER A 276 -6.86 -48.91 -24.66
N LEU A 277 -7.88 -48.16 -25.13
CA LEU A 277 -8.62 -47.15 -24.39
C LEU A 277 -10.10 -47.19 -24.78
N GLU A 278 -10.99 -47.21 -23.80
CA GLU A 278 -12.42 -47.16 -24.03
C GLU A 278 -12.86 -45.76 -24.49
N LEU A 279 -13.89 -45.72 -25.37
CA LEU A 279 -14.38 -44.45 -25.91
C LEU A 279 -14.93 -43.51 -24.81
N SER A 280 -15.60 -44.06 -23.82
CA SER A 280 -16.14 -43.34 -22.66
C SER A 280 -15.03 -42.67 -21.83
N ALA A 281 -13.96 -43.43 -21.57
CA ALA A 281 -12.79 -42.94 -20.90
C ALA A 281 -12.06 -41.85 -21.72
N PHE A 282 -11.90 -42.06 -23.03
CA PHE A 282 -11.29 -41.07 -23.92
C PHE A 282 -12.05 -39.75 -23.92
N LEU A 283 -13.37 -39.76 -24.08
CA LEU A 283 -14.20 -38.56 -24.11
C LEU A 283 -14.17 -37.84 -22.73
N SER A 284 -14.21 -38.62 -21.65
CA SER A 284 -14.07 -38.06 -20.30
C SER A 284 -12.73 -37.36 -20.13
N ILE A 285 -11.62 -37.94 -20.56
CA ILE A 285 -10.28 -37.34 -20.52
C ILE A 285 -10.23 -36.03 -21.31
N VAL A 286 -10.87 -35.97 -22.50
CA VAL A 286 -10.98 -34.75 -23.28
C VAL A 286 -11.67 -33.63 -22.49
N ILE A 287 -12.80 -33.95 -21.85
CA ILE A 287 -13.56 -32.98 -21.04
C ILE A 287 -12.73 -32.43 -19.86
N PHE A 288 -12.11 -33.33 -19.11
CA PHE A 288 -11.31 -32.94 -17.96
C PHE A 288 -10.01 -32.19 -18.34
N SER A 289 -9.35 -32.57 -19.44
CA SER A 289 -8.15 -31.92 -19.91
C SER A 289 -8.38 -30.47 -20.31
N LEU A 290 -9.54 -30.10 -20.84
CA LEU A 290 -9.94 -28.72 -21.09
C LEU A 290 -10.10 -27.91 -19.79
N GLY A 291 -10.48 -28.54 -18.69
CA GLY A 291 -10.61 -27.93 -17.38
C GLY A 291 -9.27 -27.49 -16.74
N LEU A 292 -8.12 -27.98 -17.25
CA LEU A 292 -6.80 -27.62 -16.74
C LEU A 292 -6.37 -26.20 -17.12
N VAL A 293 -6.77 -25.74 -18.30
CA VAL A 293 -6.20 -24.53 -18.92
C VAL A 293 -6.57 -23.26 -18.16
N GLY A 294 -7.85 -23.06 -17.87
CA GLY A 294 -8.36 -21.84 -17.26
C GLY A 294 -7.69 -21.50 -15.92
N PRO A 295 -7.72 -22.40 -14.93
CA PRO A 295 -7.09 -22.16 -13.64
C PRO A 295 -5.58 -21.88 -13.74
N ILE A 296 -4.86 -22.60 -14.60
CA ILE A 296 -3.43 -22.39 -14.80
C ILE A 296 -3.16 -21.03 -15.41
N MET A 297 -3.92 -20.60 -16.41
CA MET A 297 -3.82 -19.26 -16.97
C MET A 297 -4.09 -18.18 -15.92
N SER A 298 -5.08 -18.39 -15.04
CA SER A 298 -5.38 -17.46 -13.94
C SER A 298 -4.23 -17.31 -12.93
N VAL A 299 -3.46 -18.38 -12.64
CA VAL A 299 -2.28 -18.27 -11.75
C VAL A 299 -1.26 -17.26 -12.30
N PHE A 300 -1.13 -17.12 -13.61
CA PHE A 300 -0.18 -16.20 -14.22
C PHE A 300 -0.60 -14.74 -14.14
N THR A 301 -1.89 -14.44 -14.13
CA THR A 301 -2.37 -13.06 -13.96
C THR A 301 -1.96 -12.49 -12.60
N PHE A 302 -1.78 -13.34 -11.59
CA PHE A 302 -1.31 -12.91 -10.26
C PHE A 302 0.18 -12.58 -10.19
N THR A 303 0.97 -12.82 -11.25
CA THR A 303 2.40 -12.48 -11.25
C THR A 303 2.62 -10.97 -11.13
N ASP A 304 1.84 -10.18 -11.86
CA ASP A 304 1.89 -8.71 -11.79
C ASP A 304 1.42 -8.21 -10.43
N ASP A 305 0.35 -8.80 -9.87
CA ASP A 305 -0.13 -8.47 -8.53
C ASP A 305 0.92 -8.74 -7.45
N LEU A 306 1.69 -9.83 -7.57
CA LEU A 306 2.78 -10.15 -6.66
C LEU A 306 3.96 -9.16 -6.77
N ALA A 307 4.26 -8.67 -7.97
CA ALA A 307 5.29 -7.65 -8.18
C ALA A 307 4.86 -6.29 -7.59
N VAL A 308 3.61 -5.88 -7.81
CA VAL A 308 3.01 -4.68 -7.19
C VAL A 308 3.01 -4.82 -5.67
N LEU A 309 2.59 -5.97 -5.14
CA LEU A 309 2.64 -6.27 -3.71
C LEU A 309 4.04 -6.08 -3.14
N GLY A 310 5.08 -6.60 -3.82
CA GLY A 310 6.47 -6.45 -3.40
C GLY A 310 6.86 -4.99 -3.20
N THR A 311 6.53 -4.14 -4.18
CA THR A 311 6.76 -2.70 -4.11
C THR A 311 6.00 -2.02 -2.98
N ASN A 312 4.70 -2.34 -2.83
CA ASN A 312 3.85 -1.76 -1.80
C ASN A 312 4.32 -2.13 -0.39
N VAL A 313 4.65 -3.41 -0.17
CA VAL A 313 5.17 -3.91 1.11
C VAL A 313 6.51 -3.25 1.44
N GLU A 314 7.40 -3.05 0.46
CA GLU A 314 8.69 -2.40 0.69
C GLU A 314 8.52 -0.93 1.11
N GLU A 315 7.72 -0.14 0.39
CA GLU A 315 7.47 1.28 0.71
C GLU A 315 6.78 1.45 2.08
N ILE A 316 5.79 0.61 2.40
CA ILE A 316 5.11 0.62 3.70
C ILE A 316 6.09 0.21 4.82
N SER A 317 6.90 -0.83 4.60
CA SER A 317 7.87 -1.31 5.58
C SER A 317 8.95 -0.28 5.86
N GLN A 318 9.42 0.48 4.85
CA GLN A 318 10.37 1.56 5.03
C GLN A 318 9.83 2.60 6.02
N LEU A 319 8.57 3.02 5.86
CA LEU A 319 7.96 3.99 6.78
C LEU A 319 7.72 3.39 8.18
N LEU A 320 7.23 2.15 8.27
CA LEU A 320 7.00 1.49 9.57
C LEU A 320 8.30 1.23 10.35
N ASN A 321 9.41 1.03 9.66
CA ASN A 321 10.72 0.77 10.26
C ASN A 321 11.59 2.04 10.37
N ALA A 322 11.07 3.23 9.99
CA ALA A 322 11.79 4.48 10.16
C ALA A 322 12.19 4.69 11.64
N GLU A 323 13.34 5.26 11.89
CA GLU A 323 13.80 5.55 13.24
C GLU A 323 12.83 6.49 13.96
N GLU A 324 12.52 6.17 15.21
CA GLU A 324 11.70 7.01 16.09
C GLU A 324 12.60 7.88 16.97
N LEU A 325 12.07 9.00 17.44
CA LEU A 325 12.73 9.81 18.47
C LEU A 325 12.95 8.95 19.71
N ASN A 326 14.15 9.01 20.27
CA ASN A 326 14.54 8.17 21.41
C ASN A 326 14.13 8.83 22.74
N HIS A 327 12.84 8.81 23.05
CA HIS A 327 12.28 9.33 24.30
C HIS A 327 11.78 8.20 25.19
N LYS A 328 11.89 8.40 26.53
CA LYS A 328 11.31 7.47 27.51
C LYS A 328 9.79 7.66 27.57
N ASP A 329 9.04 6.57 27.80
CA ASP A 329 7.58 6.63 28.00
C ASP A 329 7.16 6.85 29.46
N THR A 330 8.13 6.99 30.38
CA THR A 330 7.85 7.14 31.80
C THR A 330 7.59 8.60 32.15
N PRO A 331 6.43 8.96 32.70
CA PRO A 331 6.14 10.33 33.12
C PRO A 331 7.17 10.89 34.08
N VAL A 332 7.51 12.18 33.92
CA VAL A 332 8.52 12.86 34.70
C VAL A 332 7.90 14.08 35.39
N ASN A 333 8.21 14.30 36.66
CA ASN A 333 7.75 15.48 37.38
C ASN A 333 8.76 16.63 37.20
N LEU A 334 8.45 17.58 36.29
CA LEU A 334 9.28 18.73 36.02
C LEU A 334 9.31 19.66 37.23
N ALA A 335 10.53 20.09 37.64
CA ALA A 335 10.68 20.99 38.76
C ALA A 335 10.18 22.40 38.43
N ASP A 336 10.41 22.85 37.19
CA ASP A 336 10.02 24.16 36.65
C ASP A 336 9.94 24.09 35.10
N THR A 337 9.95 25.24 34.42
CA THR A 337 9.98 25.37 32.96
C THR A 337 11.28 25.94 32.43
N SER A 338 12.38 25.79 33.16
CA SER A 338 13.72 26.22 32.71
C SER A 338 14.16 25.33 31.53
N ILE A 339 14.90 25.94 30.58
CA ILE A 339 15.47 25.23 29.43
C ILE A 339 16.99 25.43 29.46
N GLY A 340 17.73 24.34 29.41
CA GLY A 340 19.19 24.33 29.32
C GLY A 340 19.65 23.63 28.04
N LEU A 341 20.60 24.20 27.35
CA LEU A 341 21.42 23.56 26.33
C LEU A 341 22.83 23.42 26.86
N ASP A 342 23.41 22.25 26.80
CA ASP A 342 24.77 21.98 27.29
C ASP A 342 25.59 21.32 26.17
N HIS A 343 26.58 22.07 25.65
CA HIS A 343 27.49 21.63 24.59
C HIS A 343 26.78 20.99 23.38
N VAL A 344 25.68 21.60 22.92
CA VAL A 344 24.83 21.05 21.87
C VAL A 344 25.45 21.24 20.49
N SER A 345 25.71 20.13 19.79
CA SER A 345 26.00 20.12 18.36
C SER A 345 24.90 19.37 17.62
N PHE A 346 24.60 19.81 16.39
CA PHE A 346 23.54 19.23 15.61
C PHE A 346 23.78 19.28 14.08
N SER A 347 23.47 18.20 13.39
CA SER A 347 23.43 18.07 11.94
C SER A 347 22.11 17.49 11.48
N TYR A 348 21.52 17.99 10.36
CA TYR A 348 20.31 17.44 9.76
C TYR A 348 20.58 16.19 8.93
N ASP A 349 21.74 16.11 8.27
CA ASP A 349 22.14 15.06 7.34
C ASP A 349 23.20 14.10 7.90
N GLY A 350 23.69 14.38 9.11
CA GLY A 350 24.77 13.63 9.75
C GLY A 350 26.18 14.00 9.25
N GLU A 351 26.29 14.84 8.21
CA GLU A 351 27.57 15.23 7.59
C GLU A 351 27.92 16.70 7.90
N THR A 352 26.93 17.60 7.77
CA THR A 352 27.13 19.05 7.92
C THR A 352 26.58 19.53 9.25
N GLU A 353 27.45 19.91 10.17
CA GLU A 353 27.02 20.52 11.44
C GLU A 353 26.41 21.92 11.22
N VAL A 354 25.23 22.15 11.78
CA VAL A 354 24.50 23.43 11.78
C VAL A 354 24.63 24.14 13.11
N LEU A 355 24.79 23.41 14.20
CA LEU A 355 25.09 23.93 15.52
C LEU A 355 26.40 23.32 16.00
N HIS A 356 27.29 24.16 16.52
CA HIS A 356 28.61 23.80 17.00
C HIS A 356 28.74 24.21 18.48
N ASP A 357 28.73 23.25 19.39
CA ASP A 357 29.03 23.44 20.82
C ASP A 357 28.22 24.58 21.48
N VAL A 358 26.91 24.62 21.28
CA VAL A 358 26.03 25.69 21.78
C VAL A 358 25.60 25.40 23.21
N SER A 359 25.90 26.35 24.13
CA SER A 359 25.43 26.31 25.52
C SER A 359 24.58 27.54 25.82
N LEU A 360 23.37 27.33 26.38
CA LEU A 360 22.39 28.38 26.65
C LEU A 360 21.53 28.00 27.86
N SER A 361 21.19 28.95 28.70
CA SER A 361 20.23 28.78 29.79
C SER A 361 19.11 29.81 29.70
N ILE A 362 17.85 29.32 29.71
CA ILE A 362 16.62 30.12 29.66
C ILE A 362 15.87 29.90 30.98
N GLN A 363 15.67 30.97 31.72
CA GLN A 363 14.99 30.94 33.03
C GLN A 363 13.46 31.01 32.87
N PRO A 364 12.68 30.38 33.75
CA PRO A 364 11.21 30.48 33.75
C PRO A 364 10.75 31.94 33.80
N GLY A 365 9.68 32.23 33.02
CA GLY A 365 9.07 33.57 33.02
C GLY A 365 9.89 34.66 32.33
N THR A 366 11.01 34.33 31.69
CA THR A 366 11.83 35.31 30.96
C THR A 366 11.53 35.24 29.44
N MET A 367 11.82 36.35 28.76
CA MET A 367 11.81 36.41 27.28
C MET A 367 13.26 36.43 26.79
N THR A 368 13.62 35.41 26.01
CA THR A 368 14.95 35.27 25.41
C THR A 368 14.88 35.50 23.92
N ALA A 369 15.71 36.39 23.37
CA ALA A 369 15.80 36.62 21.92
C ALA A 369 17.09 36.02 21.37
N LEU A 370 16.94 35.12 20.37
CA LEU A 370 18.06 34.59 19.58
C LEU A 370 18.32 35.52 18.40
N VAL A 371 19.47 36.18 18.37
CA VAL A 371 19.86 37.15 17.34
C VAL A 371 21.06 36.65 16.54
N GLY A 372 21.12 36.96 15.26
CA GLY A 372 22.23 36.59 14.38
C GLY A 372 21.82 36.60 12.91
N PRO A 373 22.76 36.43 11.96
CA PRO A 373 22.50 36.43 10.53
C PRO A 373 21.60 35.26 10.11
N SER A 374 21.05 35.34 8.88
CA SER A 374 20.32 34.20 8.32
C SER A 374 21.23 32.97 8.20
N GLY A 375 20.74 31.79 8.55
CA GLY A 375 21.51 30.54 8.53
C GLY A 375 22.36 30.29 9.81
N SER A 376 22.32 31.15 10.83
CA SER A 376 23.09 30.94 12.07
C SER A 376 22.50 29.93 13.08
N GLY A 377 21.56 29.08 12.65
CA GLY A 377 21.01 28.01 13.50
C GLY A 377 19.90 28.40 14.49
N LYS A 378 19.43 29.67 14.52
CA LYS A 378 18.38 30.13 15.46
C LYS A 378 17.10 29.28 15.44
N SER A 379 16.58 29.03 14.26
CA SER A 379 15.38 28.19 14.09
C SER A 379 15.67 26.73 14.44
N THR A 380 16.89 26.26 14.24
CA THR A 380 17.32 24.91 14.62
C THR A 380 17.30 24.75 16.13
N VAL A 381 17.84 25.72 16.89
CA VAL A 381 17.76 25.71 18.36
C VAL A 381 16.30 25.60 18.82
N ALA A 382 15.41 26.45 18.29
CA ALA A 382 13.99 26.43 18.65
C ALA A 382 13.32 25.10 18.34
N LYS A 383 13.64 24.47 17.19
CA LYS A 383 13.11 23.16 16.78
C LYS A 383 13.63 22.02 17.66
N LEU A 384 14.89 22.05 18.06
CA LEU A 384 15.48 21.08 18.99
C LEU A 384 14.85 21.19 20.39
N ILE A 385 14.63 22.40 20.89
CA ILE A 385 13.91 22.64 22.15
C ILE A 385 12.47 22.07 22.05
N ALA A 386 11.82 22.22 20.89
CA ALA A 386 10.48 21.70 20.67
C ALA A 386 10.42 20.15 20.49
N GLY A 387 11.55 19.45 20.55
CA GLY A 387 11.61 18.00 20.44
C GLY A 387 11.37 17.47 19.02
N TYR A 388 11.64 18.29 17.98
CA TYR A 388 11.46 17.85 16.58
C TYR A 388 12.60 16.97 16.07
N TRP A 389 13.78 17.04 16.68
CA TRP A 389 14.96 16.22 16.46
C TRP A 389 15.69 15.98 17.77
N ASP A 390 16.40 14.88 17.85
CA ASP A 390 17.40 14.66 18.89
C ASP A 390 18.71 15.35 18.52
N VAL A 391 19.46 15.82 19.53
CA VAL A 391 20.78 16.40 19.30
C VAL A 391 21.81 15.35 18.86
N THR A 392 22.77 15.74 18.03
CA THR A 392 23.87 14.86 17.62
C THR A 392 24.86 14.64 18.79
N SER A 393 25.18 15.67 19.54
CA SER A 393 25.95 15.58 20.78
C SER A 393 25.54 16.68 21.75
N GLY A 394 25.94 16.55 23.03
CA GLY A 394 25.46 17.39 24.11
C GLY A 394 24.10 17.00 24.63
N SER A 395 23.45 17.85 25.39
CA SER A 395 22.12 17.59 25.96
C SER A 395 21.26 18.86 26.00
N ILE A 396 19.92 18.64 25.92
CA ILE A 396 18.92 19.69 26.16
C ILE A 396 18.08 19.26 27.36
N THR A 397 17.89 20.18 28.30
CA THR A 397 17.08 19.92 29.50
C THR A 397 15.86 20.83 29.56
N LEU A 398 14.74 20.29 30.10
CA LEU A 398 13.52 21.00 30.43
C LEU A 398 13.15 20.70 31.87
N GLY A 399 13.06 21.77 32.72
CA GLY A 399 12.76 21.61 34.14
C GLY A 399 13.74 20.73 34.89
N GLY A 400 15.02 20.74 34.52
CA GLY A 400 16.09 19.95 35.11
C GLY A 400 16.21 18.51 34.60
N HIS A 401 15.34 18.04 33.71
CA HIS A 401 15.42 16.70 33.11
C HIS A 401 15.86 16.78 31.65
N GLU A 402 16.65 15.82 31.19
CA GLU A 402 17.05 15.72 29.79
C GLU A 402 15.83 15.43 28.89
N LEU A 403 15.68 16.10 27.73
CA LEU A 403 14.53 15.92 26.84
C LEU A 403 14.31 14.47 26.47
N LYS A 404 15.35 13.67 26.25
CA LYS A 404 15.26 12.23 25.95
C LYS A 404 14.64 11.41 27.10
N GLU A 405 14.66 11.92 28.34
CA GLU A 405 14.08 11.27 29.50
C GLU A 405 12.59 11.61 29.68
N ILE A 406 12.10 12.63 28.99
CA ILE A 406 10.72 13.12 29.07
C ILE A 406 9.92 12.52 27.93
N PRO A 407 8.72 11.95 28.19
CA PRO A 407 7.82 11.49 27.12
C PRO A 407 7.53 12.62 26.13
N LEU A 408 7.52 12.29 24.82
CA LEU A 408 7.26 13.28 23.78
C LEU A 408 5.91 14.00 23.98
N SER A 409 4.90 13.28 24.48
CA SER A 409 3.58 13.85 24.83
C SER A 409 3.67 14.94 25.91
N GLU A 410 4.55 14.79 26.88
CA GLU A 410 4.78 15.79 27.95
C GLU A 410 5.55 17.00 27.44
N ILE A 411 6.57 16.78 26.60
CA ILE A 411 7.29 17.88 25.92
C ILE A 411 6.30 18.72 25.11
N VAL A 412 5.50 18.04 24.28
CA VAL A 412 4.46 18.69 23.48
C VAL A 412 3.43 19.38 24.38
N ALA A 413 3.08 18.88 25.55
CA ALA A 413 2.16 19.55 26.48
C ALA A 413 2.75 20.85 27.06
N GLN A 414 4.05 20.94 27.28
CA GLN A 414 4.72 22.12 27.87
C GLN A 414 5.15 23.18 26.83
N ILE A 415 5.45 22.76 25.59
CA ILE A 415 6.03 23.64 24.58
C ILE A 415 5.04 23.94 23.48
N SER A 416 4.80 25.22 23.18
CA SER A 416 4.09 25.68 21.98
C SER A 416 5.08 26.22 20.97
N TYR A 417 5.07 25.68 19.76
CA TYR A 417 5.92 26.14 18.67
C TYR A 417 5.13 26.82 17.56
N VAL A 418 5.49 28.05 17.22
CA VAL A 418 4.94 28.81 16.09
C VAL A 418 5.99 28.87 14.99
N SER A 419 5.76 28.15 13.91
CA SER A 419 6.65 28.14 12.76
C SER A 419 6.46 29.37 11.88
N GLN A 420 7.38 29.56 10.93
CA GLN A 420 7.24 30.58 9.88
C GLN A 420 6.12 30.20 8.89
N ASP A 421 5.98 28.91 8.61
CA ASP A 421 4.90 28.36 7.78
C ASP A 421 3.70 28.01 8.67
N ASN A 422 2.71 28.90 8.69
CA ASN A 422 1.55 28.79 9.55
C ASN A 422 0.43 28.03 8.87
N TYR A 423 0.34 26.71 9.12
CA TYR A 423 -0.71 25.86 8.58
C TYR A 423 -2.02 26.01 9.37
N LEU A 424 -3.11 26.26 8.66
CA LEU A 424 -4.47 26.24 9.21
C LEU A 424 -5.28 25.11 8.58
N PHE A 425 -6.01 24.40 9.41
CA PHE A 425 -6.93 23.35 8.94
C PHE A 425 -8.16 23.97 8.32
N ASN A 426 -8.77 23.31 7.36
CA ASN A 426 -10.02 23.75 6.70
C ASN A 426 -11.21 23.62 7.68
N ARG A 427 -11.22 24.48 8.67
CA ARG A 427 -12.21 24.61 9.76
C ARG A 427 -12.44 26.09 10.04
N SER A 428 -13.33 26.40 10.97
CA SER A 428 -13.52 27.78 11.41
C SER A 428 -12.26 28.34 12.10
N ILE A 429 -12.13 29.66 12.15
CA ILE A 429 -11.08 30.35 12.90
C ILE A 429 -11.12 29.94 14.37
N ARG A 430 -12.32 29.87 14.96
CA ARG A 430 -12.54 29.41 16.35
C ARG A 430 -11.94 28.02 16.58
N GLU A 431 -12.26 27.06 15.73
CA GLU A 431 -11.72 25.69 15.85
C GLU A 431 -10.21 25.62 15.62
N ASN A 432 -9.68 26.43 14.71
CA ASN A 432 -8.24 26.50 14.52
C ASN A 432 -7.50 27.02 15.74
N ILE A 433 -8.03 28.01 16.45
CA ILE A 433 -7.43 28.51 17.70
C ILE A 433 -7.61 27.49 18.82
N ARG A 434 -8.82 26.87 18.94
CA ARG A 434 -9.13 25.85 19.97
C ARG A 434 -8.23 24.62 19.90
N MET A 435 -7.60 24.35 18.77
CA MET A 435 -6.62 23.25 18.68
C MET A 435 -5.44 23.40 19.68
N GLY A 436 -5.15 24.59 20.19
CA GLY A 436 -4.17 24.79 21.25
C GLY A 436 -4.58 24.09 22.56
N ARG A 437 -5.86 24.15 22.89
CA ARG A 437 -6.47 23.46 24.03
C ARG A 437 -7.92 23.06 23.67
N PRO A 438 -8.16 21.78 23.33
CA PRO A 438 -9.47 21.31 22.85
C PRO A 438 -10.67 21.60 23.77
N ASP A 439 -10.41 21.62 25.08
CA ASP A 439 -11.45 21.84 26.11
C ASP A 439 -11.69 23.33 26.41
N ALA A 440 -11.01 24.24 25.71
CA ALA A 440 -11.15 25.67 25.93
C ALA A 440 -12.55 26.17 25.56
N THR A 441 -13.10 27.04 26.42
CA THR A 441 -14.36 27.73 26.17
C THR A 441 -14.23 28.77 25.06
N ASP A 442 -15.36 29.19 24.48
CA ASP A 442 -15.38 30.23 23.46
C ASP A 442 -14.78 31.55 23.98
N ALA A 443 -15.02 31.88 25.25
CA ALA A 443 -14.48 33.08 25.89
C ALA A 443 -12.94 33.04 25.96
N GLU A 444 -12.34 31.91 26.29
CA GLU A 444 -10.88 31.73 26.33
C GLU A 444 -10.27 31.81 24.92
N VAL A 445 -10.93 31.21 23.92
CA VAL A 445 -10.55 31.32 22.51
C VAL A 445 -10.55 32.77 22.06
N GLU A 446 -11.59 33.55 22.37
CA GLU A 446 -11.69 34.94 22.03
C GLU A 446 -10.68 35.81 22.78
N GLN A 447 -10.34 35.45 24.02
CA GLN A 447 -9.31 36.13 24.79
C GLN A 447 -7.92 35.91 24.16
N ALA A 448 -7.55 34.69 23.79
CA ALA A 448 -6.32 34.40 23.07
C ALA A 448 -6.24 35.14 21.73
N ALA A 449 -7.37 35.20 21.01
CA ALA A 449 -7.48 35.96 19.78
C ALA A 449 -7.29 37.49 19.97
N LYS A 450 -7.73 38.04 21.09
CA LYS A 450 -7.49 39.46 21.43
C LYS A 450 -6.01 39.67 21.73
N GLN A 451 -5.38 38.80 22.51
CA GLN A 451 -3.96 38.91 22.90
C GLN A 451 -3.01 38.81 21.71
N SER A 452 -3.31 37.92 20.74
CA SER A 452 -2.54 37.78 19.51
C SER A 452 -2.81 38.87 18.46
N GLY A 453 -3.77 39.79 18.70
CA GLY A 453 -4.16 40.84 17.77
C GLY A 453 -4.99 40.37 16.57
N CYS A 454 -5.51 39.14 16.57
CA CYS A 454 -6.33 38.64 15.44
C CYS A 454 -7.81 39.03 15.55
N ASN A 455 -8.33 39.36 16.72
CA ASN A 455 -9.72 39.77 16.93
C ASN A 455 -10.14 40.96 16.02
N THR A 456 -9.23 41.88 15.71
CA THR A 456 -9.49 43.07 14.90
C THR A 456 -9.90 42.76 13.46
N PHE A 457 -9.27 41.77 12.82
CA PHE A 457 -9.64 41.35 11.48
C PHE A 457 -10.81 40.38 11.49
N ILE A 458 -10.86 39.45 12.49
CA ILE A 458 -11.94 38.47 12.62
C ILE A 458 -13.31 39.13 12.67
N ARG A 459 -13.44 40.24 13.44
CA ARG A 459 -14.71 41.01 13.53
C ARG A 459 -15.14 41.69 12.22
N LYS A 460 -14.27 41.79 11.23
CA LYS A 460 -14.58 42.33 9.92
C LYS A 460 -15.07 41.28 8.92
N LEU A 461 -14.95 40.02 9.28
CA LEU A 461 -15.41 38.88 8.47
C LEU A 461 -16.93 38.69 8.66
N ASP A 462 -17.66 38.37 7.61
CA ASP A 462 -19.11 38.19 7.64
C ASP A 462 -19.61 37.19 8.70
N GLN A 463 -18.85 36.09 8.93
CA GLN A 463 -19.15 35.06 9.93
C GLN A 463 -18.25 35.15 11.18
N GLY A 464 -17.42 36.21 11.30
CA GLY A 464 -16.54 36.39 12.45
C GLY A 464 -15.66 35.16 12.76
N TYR A 465 -15.73 34.67 13.98
CA TYR A 465 -14.97 33.50 14.44
C TYR A 465 -15.38 32.19 13.76
N ASP A 466 -16.59 32.12 13.21
CA ASP A 466 -17.10 30.90 12.56
C ASP A 466 -16.76 30.86 11.05
N THR A 467 -16.02 31.85 10.56
CA THR A 467 -15.50 31.90 9.19
C THR A 467 -14.56 30.71 8.94
N VAL A 468 -14.88 29.91 7.92
CA VAL A 468 -14.04 28.78 7.47
C VAL A 468 -12.89 29.32 6.62
N VAL A 469 -11.65 28.96 7.00
CA VAL A 469 -10.43 29.58 6.44
C VAL A 469 -9.99 29.01 5.08
N GLY A 470 -10.66 27.96 4.59
CA GLY A 470 -10.26 27.26 3.37
C GLY A 470 -9.07 26.30 3.59
N SER A 471 -8.68 25.61 2.53
CA SER A 471 -7.53 24.69 2.58
C SER A 471 -6.24 25.47 2.86
N ALA A 472 -5.50 25.04 3.90
CA ALA A 472 -4.27 25.71 4.38
C ALA A 472 -4.44 27.23 4.67
N GLY A 473 -5.66 27.70 4.93
CA GLY A 473 -5.97 29.11 5.18
C GLY A 473 -5.92 29.99 3.93
N SER A 474 -6.27 29.44 2.77
CA SER A 474 -6.20 30.13 1.46
C SER A 474 -7.00 31.44 1.39
N HIS A 475 -8.02 31.60 2.25
CA HIS A 475 -8.85 32.82 2.28
C HIS A 475 -8.27 33.93 3.16
N LEU A 476 -7.10 33.73 3.79
CA LEU A 476 -6.47 34.67 4.69
C LEU A 476 -5.08 35.09 4.18
N SER A 477 -4.70 36.33 4.51
CA SER A 477 -3.33 36.82 4.28
C SER A 477 -2.30 36.10 5.15
N GLY A 478 -1.03 36.12 4.78
CA GLY A 478 0.04 35.50 5.56
C GLY A 478 0.11 36.00 7.01
N GLY A 479 -0.06 37.30 7.22
CA GLY A 479 -0.06 37.89 8.57
C GLY A 479 -1.29 37.51 9.41
N GLU A 480 -2.45 37.29 8.79
CA GLU A 480 -3.64 36.80 9.49
C GLU A 480 -3.47 35.34 9.93
N ARG A 481 -2.94 34.47 9.04
CA ARG A 481 -2.60 33.09 9.39
C ARG A 481 -1.60 33.03 10.55
N GLN A 482 -0.57 33.86 10.54
CA GLN A 482 0.42 33.92 11.60
C GLN A 482 -0.21 34.32 12.93
N ARG A 483 -1.07 35.35 12.97
CA ARG A 483 -1.74 35.76 14.21
C ARG A 483 -2.66 34.66 14.78
N ILE A 484 -3.37 33.90 13.92
CA ILE A 484 -4.16 32.75 14.35
C ILE A 484 -3.26 31.66 14.96
N ALA A 485 -2.11 31.37 14.36
CA ALA A 485 -1.15 30.41 14.92
C ALA A 485 -0.58 30.88 16.27
N ILE A 486 -0.34 32.18 16.43
CA ILE A 486 0.06 32.77 17.73
C ILE A 486 -1.09 32.62 18.74
N ALA A 487 -2.35 32.92 18.36
CA ALA A 487 -3.51 32.70 19.24
C ALA A 487 -3.63 31.25 19.70
N ARG A 488 -3.41 30.29 18.78
CA ARG A 488 -3.36 28.86 19.09
C ARG A 488 -2.30 28.52 20.13
N ALA A 489 -1.10 29.10 19.98
CA ALA A 489 -0.01 28.88 20.92
C ALA A 489 -0.25 29.55 22.28
N MET A 490 -0.91 30.70 22.32
CA MET A 490 -1.24 31.42 23.57
C MET A 490 -2.41 30.76 24.33
N LEU A 491 -3.27 30.02 23.64
CA LEU A 491 -4.40 29.32 24.26
C LEU A 491 -3.96 28.02 24.98
N LYS A 492 -2.86 27.43 24.54
CA LYS A 492 -2.31 26.22 25.13
C LYS A 492 -1.89 26.43 26.57
#